data_a8106fd0bce745428aebe7a9bc0cc5d9
#
_entry.id   a8106fd0bce745428aebe7a9bc0cc5d9
#
_cell.length_a   1.000
_cell.length_b   1.000
_cell.length_c   1.000
_cell.angle_alpha   90.00
_cell.angle_beta   90.00
_cell.angle_gamma   90.00
#
_symmetry.space_group_name_H-M   'P 1'
#
loop_
_entity.id
_entity.type
_entity.pdbx_description
1 polymer ?
#
loop_
_entity_poly.entity_id
_entity_poly.type
_entity_poly.pdbx_seq_one_letter_code
_entity_poly.pdbx_strand_id
1 'polypeptide(L)'
;MTQRAYQYRFYPTQEQEQLLRRTLGCVRLVYNKALSSRTEAWYERQERVGYSETSGMLTTWKKQQDLQFLNEVSCVPLQQGLRHLQKAFANFWAGRAKYPSFKNKRSGGSAEFTRSAFKWKDGQRWLAKSSSPLCIRWSRTLPNGCEPSTVTLRLDASGRWFVSLLVDDHTIKALPQIDKAVGIDAGITSLVATSDGDKIANPKHFKRLRRKLRQAQKTLSRRVKGSNNREKARALLCRIQAAIADARKDFLHKLTTRLIRENQTIAVEEQGS
;
A
#
# COMPACT_ATOMS: atom_id res chain seq x y z
N MET A 1 17.84 -14.39 8.05
CA MET A 1 17.82 -13.02 7.50
C MET A 1 16.42 -12.50 7.58
N THR A 2 16.21 -11.29 8.12
CA THR A 2 14.87 -10.74 8.31
C THR A 2 14.60 -9.71 7.22
N GLN A 3 13.58 -9.97 6.39
CA GLN A 3 13.15 -9.01 5.37
C GLN A 3 12.36 -7.87 6.02
N ARG A 4 12.71 -6.64 5.68
CA ARG A 4 12.05 -5.44 6.17
C ARG A 4 11.77 -4.45 5.05
N ALA A 5 10.55 -3.87 5.09
CA ALA A 5 10.15 -2.84 4.16
C ALA A 5 10.32 -1.45 4.79
N TYR A 6 11.11 -0.60 4.15
CA TYR A 6 11.36 0.78 4.54
C TYR A 6 10.55 1.71 3.64
N GLN A 7 9.57 2.41 4.18
CA GLN A 7 8.71 3.31 3.44
C GLN A 7 9.11 4.76 3.65
N TYR A 8 9.22 5.52 2.55
CA TYR A 8 9.57 6.93 2.53
C TYR A 8 8.59 7.74 1.70
N ARG A 9 8.50 9.03 1.97
CA ARG A 9 7.89 10.00 1.07
C ARG A 9 8.86 10.28 -0.07
N PHE A 10 8.34 10.43 -1.29
CA PHE A 10 9.13 10.97 -2.39
C PHE A 10 8.30 11.97 -3.20
N TYR A 11 8.99 12.82 -3.92
CA TYR A 11 8.40 13.92 -4.68
C TYR A 11 8.86 13.77 -6.13
N PRO A 12 8.05 13.15 -7.00
CA PRO A 12 8.42 12.96 -8.40
C PRO A 12 8.52 14.30 -9.12
N THR A 13 9.45 14.42 -10.07
CA THR A 13 9.43 15.47 -11.06
C THR A 13 8.18 15.36 -11.93
N GLN A 14 7.85 16.40 -12.71
CA GLN A 14 6.67 16.37 -13.58
C GLN A 14 6.72 15.20 -14.58
N GLU A 15 7.89 14.92 -15.17
CA GLU A 15 8.10 13.80 -16.08
C GLU A 15 7.94 12.45 -15.38
N GLN A 16 8.54 12.31 -14.20
CA GLN A 16 8.39 11.11 -13.38
C GLN A 16 6.94 10.88 -12.99
N GLU A 17 6.23 11.93 -12.58
CA GLU A 17 4.83 11.82 -12.21
C GLU A 17 3.97 11.36 -13.39
N GLN A 18 4.19 11.88 -14.59
CA GLN A 18 3.48 11.45 -15.79
C GLN A 18 3.74 9.97 -16.11
N LEU A 19 5.01 9.54 -16.11
CA LEU A 19 5.39 8.14 -16.32
C LEU A 19 4.77 7.22 -15.25
N LEU A 20 4.85 7.61 -13.98
CA LEU A 20 4.34 6.80 -12.88
C LEU A 20 2.82 6.71 -12.88
N ARG A 21 2.11 7.80 -13.19
CA ARG A 21 0.64 7.78 -13.34
C ARG A 21 0.21 6.88 -14.49
N ARG A 22 0.93 6.90 -15.63
CA ARG A 22 0.72 5.95 -16.74
C ARG A 22 0.97 4.51 -16.28
N THR A 23 2.09 4.26 -15.62
CA THR A 23 2.42 2.94 -15.07
C THR A 23 1.31 2.40 -14.15
N LEU A 24 0.83 3.22 -13.20
CA LEU A 24 -0.28 2.83 -12.30
C LEU A 24 -1.59 2.58 -13.08
N GLY A 25 -1.83 3.34 -14.15
CA GLY A 25 -2.95 3.14 -15.05
C GLY A 25 -2.88 1.80 -15.77
N CYS A 26 -1.73 1.48 -16.35
CA CYS A 26 -1.46 0.21 -17.05
C CYS A 26 -1.55 -0.99 -16.09
N VAL A 27 -0.95 -0.91 -14.90
CA VAL A 27 -1.04 -1.98 -13.88
C VAL A 27 -2.50 -2.25 -13.50
N ARG A 28 -3.30 -1.19 -13.30
CA ARG A 28 -4.73 -1.33 -12.98
C ARG A 28 -5.50 -1.96 -14.14
N LEU A 29 -5.25 -1.52 -15.37
CA LEU A 29 -5.90 -2.07 -16.57
C LEU A 29 -5.60 -3.55 -16.72
N VAL A 30 -4.32 -3.93 -16.67
CA VAL A 30 -3.88 -5.33 -16.79
C VAL A 30 -4.47 -6.20 -15.67
N TYR A 31 -4.46 -5.73 -14.43
CA TYR A 31 -5.10 -6.44 -13.32
C TYR A 31 -6.59 -6.64 -13.55
N ASN A 32 -7.31 -5.58 -13.93
CA ASN A 32 -8.76 -5.63 -14.12
C ASN A 32 -9.15 -6.50 -15.34
N LYS A 33 -8.40 -6.39 -16.44
CA LYS A 33 -8.63 -7.20 -17.63
C LYS A 33 -8.39 -8.69 -17.36
N ALA A 34 -7.32 -9.01 -16.63
CA ALA A 34 -7.04 -10.39 -16.19
C ALA A 34 -8.10 -10.90 -15.20
N LEU A 35 -8.59 -10.07 -14.27
CA LEU A 35 -9.68 -10.44 -13.37
C LEU A 35 -10.97 -10.74 -14.15
N SER A 36 -11.34 -9.88 -15.14
CA SER A 36 -12.49 -10.10 -16.01
C SER A 36 -12.38 -11.45 -16.74
N SER A 37 -11.26 -11.67 -17.46
CA SER A 37 -11.04 -12.91 -18.20
C SER A 37 -11.11 -14.16 -17.32
N ARG A 38 -10.57 -14.10 -16.09
CA ARG A 38 -10.66 -15.23 -15.15
C ARG A 38 -12.09 -15.47 -14.65
N THR A 39 -12.82 -14.38 -14.40
CA THR A 39 -14.21 -14.45 -13.97
C THR A 39 -15.10 -15.02 -15.09
N GLU A 40 -14.97 -14.52 -16.32
CA GLU A 40 -15.69 -14.98 -17.50
C GLU A 40 -15.40 -16.46 -17.78
N ALA A 41 -14.11 -16.88 -17.79
CA ALA A 41 -13.73 -18.28 -18.00
C ALA A 41 -14.39 -19.22 -16.98
N TRP A 42 -14.48 -18.80 -15.72
CA TRP A 42 -15.11 -19.60 -14.68
C TRP A 42 -16.64 -19.68 -14.85
N TYR A 43 -17.31 -18.55 -15.07
CA TYR A 43 -18.77 -18.54 -15.15
C TYR A 43 -19.30 -19.16 -16.46
N GLU A 44 -18.60 -18.96 -17.56
CA GLU A 44 -19.05 -19.46 -18.88
C GLU A 44 -18.59 -20.87 -19.18
N ARG A 45 -17.38 -21.25 -18.78
CA ARG A 45 -16.72 -22.50 -19.19
C ARG A 45 -16.27 -23.38 -18.02
N GLN A 46 -16.45 -22.94 -16.77
CA GLN A 46 -15.96 -23.61 -15.56
C GLN A 46 -14.43 -23.86 -15.59
N GLU A 47 -13.70 -23.03 -16.34
CA GLU A 47 -12.26 -23.13 -16.51
C GLU A 47 -11.50 -22.29 -15.48
N ARG A 48 -10.43 -22.86 -14.92
CA ARG A 48 -9.52 -22.16 -14.02
C ARG A 48 -8.37 -21.56 -14.81
N VAL A 49 -8.34 -20.24 -14.95
CA VAL A 49 -7.25 -19.49 -15.58
C VAL A 49 -6.25 -19.09 -14.50
N GLY A 50 -4.98 -19.50 -14.63
CA GLY A 50 -3.91 -19.22 -13.69
C GLY A 50 -3.03 -18.03 -14.08
N TYR A 51 -1.83 -18.00 -13.47
CA TYR A 51 -0.86 -16.94 -13.75
C TYR A 51 -0.25 -17.08 -15.16
N SER A 52 0.05 -18.33 -15.59
CA SER A 52 0.69 -18.58 -16.89
C SER A 52 -0.17 -18.05 -18.02
N GLU A 53 -1.46 -18.38 -18.04
CA GLU A 53 -2.41 -17.96 -19.07
C GLU A 53 -2.57 -16.43 -19.06
N THR A 54 -2.73 -15.81 -17.88
CA THR A 54 -2.84 -14.34 -17.79
C THR A 54 -1.56 -13.63 -18.21
N SER A 55 -0.40 -14.24 -18.00
CA SER A 55 0.89 -13.73 -18.49
C SER A 55 0.99 -13.85 -20.02
N GLY A 56 0.52 -14.95 -20.61
CA GLY A 56 0.38 -15.09 -22.06
C GLY A 56 -0.58 -14.05 -22.66
N MET A 57 -1.73 -13.84 -22.03
CA MET A 57 -2.69 -12.80 -22.40
C MET A 57 -2.05 -11.40 -22.41
N LEU A 58 -1.21 -11.07 -21.41
CA LEU A 58 -0.50 -9.78 -21.39
C LEU A 58 0.38 -9.60 -22.63
N THR A 59 1.06 -10.65 -23.08
CA THR A 59 1.89 -10.61 -24.29
C THR A 59 1.05 -10.33 -25.52
N THR A 60 -0.13 -10.95 -25.61
CA THR A 60 -1.09 -10.71 -26.70
C THR A 60 -1.66 -9.29 -26.66
N TRP A 61 -2.08 -8.82 -25.48
CA TRP A 61 -2.60 -7.44 -25.29
C TRP A 61 -1.60 -6.38 -25.72
N LYS A 62 -0.32 -6.57 -25.46
CA LYS A 62 0.75 -5.63 -25.86
C LYS A 62 0.94 -5.52 -27.39
N LYS A 63 0.45 -6.50 -28.15
CA LYS A 63 0.48 -6.49 -29.63
C LYS A 63 -0.78 -5.86 -30.24
N GLN A 64 -1.87 -5.75 -29.47
CA GLN A 64 -3.12 -5.16 -29.94
C GLN A 64 -2.94 -3.65 -30.14
N GLN A 65 -3.49 -3.11 -31.22
CA GLN A 65 -3.33 -1.69 -31.62
C GLN A 65 -3.87 -0.73 -30.54
N ASP A 66 -5.02 -1.05 -29.94
CA ASP A 66 -5.67 -0.27 -28.90
C ASP A 66 -4.96 -0.31 -27.54
N LEU A 67 -4.03 -1.26 -27.34
CA LEU A 67 -3.29 -1.47 -26.08
C LEU A 67 -1.77 -1.29 -26.22
N GLN A 68 -1.28 -0.77 -27.34
CA GLN A 68 0.15 -0.56 -27.60
C GLN A 68 0.81 0.34 -26.54
N PHE A 69 0.06 1.25 -25.92
CA PHE A 69 0.54 2.10 -24.81
C PHE A 69 1.06 1.31 -23.59
N LEU A 70 0.72 0.01 -23.46
CA LEU A 70 1.32 -0.87 -22.45
C LEU A 70 2.83 -1.06 -22.65
N ASN A 71 3.36 -0.79 -23.84
CA ASN A 71 4.80 -0.86 -24.15
C ASN A 71 5.56 0.42 -23.72
N GLU A 72 4.86 1.52 -23.43
CA GLU A 72 5.46 2.77 -22.97
C GLU A 72 5.97 2.66 -21.54
N VAL A 73 5.44 1.73 -20.75
CA VAL A 73 5.83 1.49 -19.37
C VAL A 73 6.66 0.22 -19.22
N SER A 74 7.35 0.07 -18.08
CA SER A 74 8.07 -1.17 -17.79
C SER A 74 7.11 -2.36 -17.70
N CYS A 75 7.48 -3.50 -18.29
CA CYS A 75 6.68 -4.72 -18.23
C CYS A 75 6.64 -5.34 -16.83
N VAL A 76 7.67 -5.11 -16.00
CA VAL A 76 7.80 -5.73 -14.68
C VAL A 76 6.62 -5.37 -13.75
N PRO A 77 6.23 -4.09 -13.55
CA PRO A 77 5.05 -3.77 -12.76
C PRO A 77 3.74 -4.38 -13.30
N LEU A 78 3.63 -4.60 -14.60
CA LEU A 78 2.46 -5.25 -15.21
C LEU A 78 2.39 -6.73 -14.82
N GLN A 79 3.53 -7.44 -14.93
CA GLN A 79 3.65 -8.84 -14.50
C GLN A 79 3.43 -8.98 -12.98
N GLN A 80 3.98 -8.07 -12.17
CA GLN A 80 3.73 -8.07 -10.72
C GLN A 80 2.24 -7.84 -10.40
N GLY A 81 1.55 -7.02 -11.19
CA GLY A 81 0.08 -6.88 -11.09
C GLY A 81 -0.67 -8.20 -11.25
N LEU A 82 -0.25 -9.04 -12.21
CA LEU A 82 -0.80 -10.39 -12.41
C LEU A 82 -0.44 -11.36 -11.27
N ARG A 83 0.79 -11.29 -10.74
CA ARG A 83 1.20 -12.07 -9.55
C ARG A 83 0.38 -11.70 -8.33
N HIS A 84 0.10 -10.41 -8.13
CA HIS A 84 -0.77 -9.94 -7.05
C HIS A 84 -2.21 -10.46 -7.22
N LEU A 85 -2.73 -10.52 -8.46
CA LEU A 85 -4.04 -11.13 -8.73
C LEU A 85 -4.04 -12.62 -8.39
N GLN A 86 -2.99 -13.36 -8.78
CA GLN A 86 -2.84 -14.77 -8.43
C GLN A 86 -2.83 -14.99 -6.92
N LYS A 87 -2.07 -14.17 -6.19
CA LYS A 87 -2.03 -14.23 -4.72
C LYS A 87 -3.39 -13.90 -4.09
N ALA A 88 -4.14 -12.95 -4.67
CA ALA A 88 -5.48 -12.60 -4.20
C ALA A 88 -6.45 -13.79 -4.36
N PHE A 89 -6.42 -14.50 -5.48
CA PHE A 89 -7.21 -15.72 -5.67
C PHE A 89 -6.76 -16.84 -4.72
N ALA A 90 -5.45 -17.05 -4.53
CA ALA A 90 -4.96 -18.05 -3.58
C ALA A 90 -5.45 -17.78 -2.15
N ASN A 91 -5.49 -16.51 -1.73
CA ASN A 91 -6.03 -16.12 -0.42
C ASN A 91 -7.55 -16.32 -0.35
N PHE A 92 -8.28 -16.08 -1.43
CA PHE A 92 -9.72 -16.33 -1.50
C PHE A 92 -10.04 -17.82 -1.36
N TRP A 93 -9.39 -18.69 -2.12
CA TRP A 93 -9.59 -20.13 -2.03
C TRP A 93 -9.17 -20.74 -0.69
N ALA A 94 -8.17 -20.12 -0.03
CA ALA A 94 -7.78 -20.50 1.32
C ALA A 94 -8.68 -19.91 2.43
N GLY A 95 -9.80 -19.26 2.10
CA GLY A 95 -10.73 -18.64 3.06
C GLY A 95 -10.18 -17.41 3.80
N ARG A 96 -8.97 -16.94 3.43
CA ARG A 96 -8.30 -15.82 4.12
C ARG A 96 -8.74 -14.42 3.62
N ALA A 97 -9.40 -14.35 2.49
CA ALA A 97 -9.86 -13.10 1.89
C ALA A 97 -11.14 -13.29 1.08
N LYS A 98 -11.86 -12.18 0.86
CA LYS A 98 -13.01 -12.15 -0.06
C LYS A 98 -12.54 -12.26 -1.52
N TYR A 99 -13.49 -12.55 -2.43
CA TYR A 99 -13.24 -12.58 -3.87
C TYR A 99 -12.54 -11.30 -4.35
N PRO A 100 -11.54 -11.41 -5.25
CA PRO A 100 -10.82 -10.25 -5.77
C PRO A 100 -11.76 -9.23 -6.43
N SER A 101 -11.54 -7.94 -6.15
CA SER A 101 -12.36 -6.86 -6.68
C SER A 101 -11.61 -6.01 -7.70
N PHE A 102 -12.35 -5.39 -8.64
CA PHE A 102 -11.79 -4.47 -9.61
C PHE A 102 -11.16 -3.25 -8.95
N LYS A 103 -9.98 -2.87 -9.41
CA LYS A 103 -9.26 -1.68 -8.93
C LYS A 103 -9.80 -0.43 -9.61
N ASN A 104 -9.94 0.65 -8.86
CA ASN A 104 -10.39 1.94 -9.39
C ASN A 104 -9.30 3.03 -9.29
N LYS A 105 -9.41 4.07 -10.13
CA LYS A 105 -8.44 5.18 -10.19
C LYS A 105 -8.44 6.02 -8.90
N ARG A 106 -9.59 6.12 -8.22
CA ARG A 106 -9.79 7.04 -7.09
C ARG A 106 -9.11 6.57 -5.81
N SER A 107 -8.87 5.28 -5.69
CA SER A 107 -8.19 4.68 -4.51
C SER A 107 -6.66 4.84 -4.56
N GLY A 108 -6.13 5.49 -5.61
CA GLY A 108 -4.69 5.53 -5.86
C GLY A 108 -4.22 4.27 -6.58
N GLY A 109 -3.02 3.80 -6.26
CA GLY A 109 -2.46 2.59 -6.85
C GLY A 109 -1.04 2.32 -6.37
N SER A 110 -0.54 1.14 -6.69
CA SER A 110 0.85 0.75 -6.45
C SER A 110 1.42 0.02 -7.66
N ALA A 111 2.72 0.16 -7.85
CA ALA A 111 3.51 -0.51 -8.87
C ALA A 111 4.77 -1.07 -8.22
N GLU A 112 5.01 -2.36 -8.41
CA GLU A 112 6.15 -3.07 -7.86
C GLU A 112 7.19 -3.31 -8.93
N PHE A 113 8.44 -2.95 -8.62
CA PHE A 113 9.61 -3.10 -9.47
C PHE A 113 10.57 -4.06 -8.80
N THR A 114 10.88 -5.17 -9.46
CA THR A 114 11.92 -6.11 -9.04
C THR A 114 13.30 -5.67 -9.55
N ARG A 115 14.38 -6.34 -9.15
CA ARG A 115 15.77 -5.97 -9.48
C ARG A 115 16.03 -5.68 -10.96
N SER A 116 15.34 -6.34 -11.88
CA SER A 116 15.48 -6.10 -13.32
C SER A 116 14.90 -4.75 -13.80
N ALA A 117 14.11 -4.07 -12.98
CA ALA A 117 13.38 -2.86 -13.35
C ALA A 117 13.78 -1.63 -12.53
N PHE A 118 14.85 -1.70 -11.75
CA PHE A 118 15.46 -0.54 -11.11
C PHE A 118 16.98 -0.71 -11.01
N LYS A 119 17.68 0.41 -10.88
CA LYS A 119 19.11 0.45 -10.61
C LYS A 119 19.37 1.19 -9.31
N TRP A 120 20.32 0.67 -8.55
CA TRP A 120 20.85 1.27 -7.34
C TRP A 120 22.31 1.58 -7.59
N LYS A 121 22.65 2.86 -7.77
CA LYS A 121 24.00 3.31 -8.04
C LYS A 121 24.29 4.62 -7.31
N ASP A 122 25.45 4.75 -6.67
CA ASP A 122 25.95 5.98 -6.02
C ASP A 122 24.91 6.61 -5.07
N GLY A 123 24.21 5.78 -4.27
CA GLY A 123 23.17 6.26 -3.38
C GLY A 123 21.88 6.71 -4.09
N GLN A 124 21.82 6.72 -5.42
CA GLN A 124 20.68 7.11 -6.22
C GLN A 124 19.87 5.91 -6.72
N ARG A 125 18.58 6.11 -6.98
CA ARG A 125 17.63 5.07 -7.40
C ARG A 125 16.98 5.44 -8.70
N TRP A 126 17.20 4.61 -9.69
CA TRP A 126 16.68 4.78 -11.04
C TRP A 126 15.65 3.71 -11.33
N LEU A 127 14.49 4.10 -11.83
CA LEU A 127 13.49 3.15 -12.32
C LEU A 127 13.68 2.91 -13.81
N ALA A 128 13.29 1.73 -14.27
CA ALA A 128 13.22 1.45 -15.70
C ALA A 128 12.30 2.47 -16.40
N LYS A 129 12.78 3.00 -17.52
CA LYS A 129 12.10 4.05 -18.31
C LYS A 129 12.07 5.44 -17.65
N SER A 130 12.74 5.66 -16.50
CA SER A 130 12.89 7.00 -15.91
C SER A 130 14.17 7.66 -16.39
N SER A 131 14.10 8.93 -16.76
CA SER A 131 15.23 9.75 -17.20
C SER A 131 16.10 10.24 -16.03
N SER A 132 15.55 10.27 -14.83
CA SER A 132 16.22 10.80 -13.63
C SER A 132 16.00 9.92 -12.40
N PRO A 133 16.88 10.00 -11.37
CA PRO A 133 16.73 9.25 -10.14
C PRO A 133 15.53 9.74 -9.33
N LEU A 134 15.01 8.89 -8.45
CA LEU A 134 13.92 9.26 -7.54
C LEU A 134 14.40 10.23 -6.47
N CYS A 135 13.72 11.37 -6.31
CA CYS A 135 13.93 12.32 -5.21
C CYS A 135 13.23 11.81 -3.93
N ILE A 136 13.94 10.98 -3.17
CA ILE A 136 13.42 10.37 -1.94
C ILE A 136 13.73 11.27 -0.74
N ARG A 137 12.72 11.57 0.08
CA ARG A 137 12.92 12.24 1.37
C ARG A 137 13.28 11.20 2.44
N TRP A 138 14.57 11.08 2.70
CA TRP A 138 15.11 10.16 3.69
C TRP A 138 14.76 10.63 5.11
N SER A 139 13.77 10.01 5.73
CA SER A 139 13.42 10.24 7.14
C SER A 139 14.25 9.38 8.09
N ARG A 140 14.94 8.38 7.57
CA ARG A 140 15.89 7.49 8.25
C ARG A 140 16.81 6.89 7.21
N THR A 141 18.03 6.53 7.59
CA THR A 141 18.98 5.82 6.73
C THR A 141 18.55 4.36 6.54
N LEU A 142 18.88 3.77 5.40
CA LEU A 142 18.86 2.32 5.27
C LEU A 142 20.05 1.74 6.05
N PRO A 143 19.93 0.51 6.55
CA PRO A 143 21.06 -0.17 7.16
C PRO A 143 22.24 -0.26 6.16
N ASN A 144 23.46 -0.08 6.67
CA ASN A 144 24.65 -0.13 5.84
C ASN A 144 24.78 -1.48 5.10
N GLY A 145 25.18 -1.43 3.83
CA GLY A 145 25.34 -2.63 3.01
C GLY A 145 24.02 -3.27 2.52
N CYS A 146 22.85 -2.73 2.89
CA CYS A 146 21.57 -3.27 2.44
C CYS A 146 21.15 -2.68 1.09
N GLU A 147 21.02 -3.55 0.08
CA GLU A 147 20.41 -3.20 -1.20
C GLU A 147 18.96 -3.67 -1.28
N PRO A 148 18.07 -2.87 -1.88
CA PRO A 148 16.68 -3.30 -2.06
C PRO A 148 16.58 -4.47 -3.04
N SER A 149 15.81 -5.47 -2.67
CA SER A 149 15.39 -6.55 -3.57
C SER A 149 14.16 -6.16 -4.39
N THR A 150 13.33 -5.27 -3.84
CA THR A 150 12.09 -4.80 -4.46
C THR A 150 11.83 -3.34 -4.11
N VAL A 151 11.37 -2.57 -5.11
CA VAL A 151 10.94 -1.18 -4.97
C VAL A 151 9.45 -1.10 -5.29
N THR A 152 8.63 -0.70 -4.34
CA THR A 152 7.20 -0.49 -4.55
C THR A 152 6.87 1.01 -4.47
N LEU A 153 6.34 1.55 -5.56
CA LEU A 153 5.82 2.92 -5.59
C LEU A 153 4.32 2.91 -5.34
N ARG A 154 3.87 3.85 -4.54
CA ARG A 154 2.46 3.99 -4.19
C ARG A 154 2.02 5.44 -4.29
N LEU A 155 0.92 5.67 -5.00
CA LEU A 155 0.13 6.90 -4.94
C LEU A 155 -1.09 6.63 -4.07
N ASP A 156 -1.28 7.42 -3.01
CA ASP A 156 -2.49 7.31 -2.19
C ASP A 156 -3.63 8.18 -2.73
N ALA A 157 -4.83 8.00 -2.17
CA ALA A 157 -6.02 8.75 -2.59
C ALA A 157 -5.92 10.27 -2.31
N SER A 158 -5.03 10.70 -1.43
CA SER A 158 -4.76 12.11 -1.14
C SER A 158 -3.75 12.77 -2.08
N GLY A 159 -3.22 12.01 -3.04
CA GLY A 159 -2.22 12.46 -4.03
C GLY A 159 -0.78 12.40 -3.52
N ARG A 160 -0.50 11.70 -2.43
CA ARG A 160 0.85 11.57 -1.88
C ARG A 160 1.56 10.35 -2.46
N TRP A 161 2.82 10.55 -2.86
CA TRP A 161 3.68 9.49 -3.34
C TRP A 161 4.54 8.91 -2.22
N PHE A 162 4.65 7.59 -2.23
CA PHE A 162 5.49 6.82 -1.32
C PHE A 162 6.33 5.83 -2.11
N VAL A 163 7.55 5.62 -1.64
CA VAL A 163 8.42 4.53 -2.08
C VAL A 163 8.65 3.59 -0.90
N SER A 164 8.47 2.30 -1.12
CA SER A 164 8.79 1.25 -0.16
C SER A 164 9.92 0.40 -0.73
N LEU A 165 10.98 0.25 0.04
CA LEU A 165 12.18 -0.50 -0.30
C LEU A 165 12.20 -1.76 0.56
N LEU A 166 12.13 -2.93 -0.05
CA LEU A 166 12.29 -4.21 0.64
C LEU A 166 13.76 -4.57 0.67
N VAL A 167 14.32 -4.71 1.85
CA VAL A 167 15.74 -5.07 2.07
C VAL A 167 15.85 -6.26 3.02
N ASP A 168 16.92 -7.01 2.88
CA ASP A 168 17.35 -7.99 3.88
C ASP A 168 18.14 -7.23 4.96
N ASP A 169 17.51 -7.04 6.13
CA ASP A 169 18.05 -6.23 7.21
C ASP A 169 18.79 -7.11 8.22
N HIS A 170 20.12 -7.05 8.16
CA HIS A 170 21.00 -7.80 9.06
C HIS A 170 21.19 -7.12 10.42
N THR A 171 20.70 -5.89 10.59
CA THR A 171 20.86 -5.13 11.83
C THR A 171 19.77 -5.45 12.85
N ILE A 172 18.72 -6.17 12.42
CA ILE A 172 17.63 -6.57 13.34
C ILE A 172 18.15 -7.68 14.24
N LYS A 173 18.29 -7.34 15.51
CA LYS A 173 18.59 -8.29 16.58
C LYS A 173 17.32 -8.60 17.35
N ALA A 174 17.26 -9.80 17.93
CA ALA A 174 16.24 -10.12 18.93
C ALA A 174 16.32 -9.12 20.09
N LEU A 175 15.18 -8.74 20.64
CA LEU A 175 15.15 -7.92 21.85
C LEU A 175 15.75 -8.74 23.02
N PRO A 176 16.36 -8.05 24.01
CA PRO A 176 16.81 -8.73 25.22
C PRO A 176 15.62 -9.46 25.86
N GLN A 177 15.90 -10.63 26.44
CA GLN A 177 14.90 -11.33 27.24
C GLN A 177 14.59 -10.52 28.49
N ILE A 178 13.31 -10.34 28.76
CA ILE A 178 12.78 -9.59 29.90
C ILE A 178 11.77 -10.54 30.58
N ASP A 179 11.95 -10.79 31.87
CA ASP A 179 10.98 -11.60 32.62
C ASP A 179 9.80 -10.72 33.07
N LYS A 180 9.04 -10.24 32.08
CA LYS A 180 7.86 -9.44 32.34
C LYS A 180 6.71 -9.86 31.40
N ALA A 181 5.56 -10.13 32.00
CA ALA A 181 4.31 -10.38 31.28
C ALA A 181 3.31 -9.26 31.57
N VAL A 182 2.48 -8.93 30.59
CA VAL A 182 1.40 -7.95 30.73
C VAL A 182 0.12 -8.47 30.09
N GLY A 183 -0.99 -8.35 30.81
CA GLY A 183 -2.34 -8.52 30.26
C GLY A 183 -2.84 -7.20 29.67
N ILE A 184 -3.52 -7.24 28.52
CA ILE A 184 -4.05 -6.09 27.82
C ILE A 184 -5.54 -6.29 27.58
N ASP A 185 -6.36 -5.35 28.10
CA ASP A 185 -7.78 -5.20 27.75
C ASP A 185 -7.96 -3.98 26.85
N ALA A 186 -8.65 -4.16 25.71
CA ALA A 186 -9.00 -3.10 24.76
C ALA A 186 -10.41 -2.60 25.03
N GLY A 187 -10.52 -1.42 25.63
CA GLY A 187 -11.80 -0.88 26.09
C GLY A 187 -12.28 0.37 25.35
N ILE A 188 -13.52 0.78 25.63
CA ILE A 188 -14.17 1.99 25.06
C ILE A 188 -13.76 3.24 25.84
N THR A 189 -13.69 3.16 27.15
CA THR A 189 -13.36 4.28 28.05
C THR A 189 -11.87 4.62 28.00
N SER A 190 -11.03 3.61 28.14
CA SER A 190 -9.59 3.65 27.87
C SER A 190 -9.33 2.83 26.62
N LEU A 191 -8.39 3.25 25.77
CA LEU A 191 -8.04 2.48 24.56
C LEU A 191 -7.40 1.14 24.94
N VAL A 192 -6.58 1.17 26.00
CA VAL A 192 -5.93 -0.01 26.56
C VAL A 192 -5.87 0.17 28.07
N ALA A 193 -6.24 -0.86 28.80
CA ALA A 193 -5.90 -1.04 30.21
C ALA A 193 -4.91 -2.22 30.32
N THR A 194 -3.90 -2.09 31.17
CA THR A 194 -2.91 -3.14 31.40
C THR A 194 -3.11 -3.78 32.77
N SER A 195 -2.67 -5.04 32.93
CA SER A 195 -2.65 -5.72 34.23
C SER A 195 -1.83 -4.99 35.31
N ASP A 196 -0.87 -4.16 34.86
CA ASP A 196 -0.03 -3.32 35.74
C ASP A 196 -0.79 -2.09 36.25
N GLY A 197 -2.05 -1.88 35.85
CA GLY A 197 -2.89 -0.76 36.26
C GLY A 197 -2.79 0.48 35.35
N ASP A 198 -1.93 0.47 34.33
CA ASP A 198 -1.84 1.58 33.37
C ASP A 198 -3.11 1.69 32.53
N LYS A 199 -3.65 2.90 32.42
CA LYS A 199 -4.79 3.23 31.55
C LYS A 199 -4.38 4.18 30.46
N ILE A 200 -4.35 3.70 29.21
CA ILE A 200 -3.97 4.47 28.05
C ILE A 200 -5.24 5.08 27.42
N ALA A 201 -5.36 6.38 27.51
CA ALA A 201 -6.53 7.10 27.01
C ALA A 201 -6.63 7.04 25.48
N ASN A 202 -7.87 6.99 24.96
CA ASN A 202 -8.11 7.10 23.54
C ASN A 202 -7.83 8.56 23.10
N PRO A 203 -6.86 8.82 22.19
CA PRO A 203 -6.48 10.18 21.76
C PRO A 203 -7.55 10.86 20.89
N LYS A 204 -8.63 10.14 20.54
CA LYS A 204 -9.82 10.66 19.82
C LYS A 204 -9.47 11.46 18.56
N HIS A 205 -8.44 11.04 17.80
CA HIS A 205 -7.99 11.74 16.59
C HIS A 205 -9.12 12.08 15.60
N PHE A 206 -10.09 11.19 15.46
CA PHE A 206 -11.29 11.43 14.65
C PHE A 206 -12.12 12.61 15.18
N LYS A 207 -12.31 12.70 16.52
CA LYS A 207 -13.15 13.75 17.15
C LYS A 207 -12.57 15.15 16.84
N ARG A 208 -11.24 15.31 16.90
CA ARG A 208 -10.54 16.57 16.59
C ARG A 208 -10.79 17.06 15.17
N LEU A 209 -10.86 16.18 14.19
CA LEU A 209 -11.04 16.55 12.79
C LEU A 209 -12.47 16.33 12.27
N ARG A 210 -13.39 15.86 13.11
CA ARG A 210 -14.78 15.53 12.76
C ARG A 210 -15.51 16.70 12.08
N ARG A 211 -15.38 17.92 12.60
CA ARG A 211 -16.03 19.12 12.02
C ARG A 211 -15.53 19.38 10.60
N LYS A 212 -14.20 19.36 10.40
CA LYS A 212 -13.59 19.55 9.08
C LYS A 212 -13.98 18.45 8.10
N LEU A 213 -14.01 17.21 8.56
CA LEU A 213 -14.40 16.04 7.75
C LEU A 213 -15.86 16.18 7.29
N ARG A 214 -16.80 16.49 8.22
CA ARG A 214 -18.23 16.68 7.90
C ARG A 214 -18.45 17.81 6.91
N GLN A 215 -17.74 18.94 7.06
CA GLN A 215 -17.81 20.07 6.13
C GLN A 215 -17.30 19.68 4.73
N ALA A 216 -16.15 18.97 4.64
CA ALA A 216 -15.61 18.50 3.38
C ALA A 216 -16.55 17.50 2.68
N GLN A 217 -17.20 16.59 3.44
CA GLN A 217 -18.20 15.67 2.91
C GLN A 217 -19.42 16.42 2.35
N LYS A 218 -19.97 17.40 3.08
CA LYS A 218 -21.05 18.26 2.60
C LYS A 218 -20.67 19.02 1.33
N THR A 219 -19.47 19.57 1.28
CA THR A 219 -18.97 20.26 0.09
C THR A 219 -18.89 19.31 -1.10
N LEU A 220 -18.35 18.11 -0.91
CA LEU A 220 -18.25 17.10 -1.97
C LEU A 220 -19.63 16.66 -2.49
N SER A 221 -20.60 16.43 -1.60
CA SER A 221 -21.96 15.98 -1.99
C SER A 221 -22.69 16.99 -2.86
N ARG A 222 -22.48 18.29 -2.60
CA ARG A 222 -23.12 19.40 -3.32
C ARG A 222 -22.52 19.70 -4.70
N ARG A 223 -21.35 19.12 -5.02
CA ARG A 223 -20.66 19.38 -6.30
C ARG A 223 -21.13 18.43 -7.39
N VAL A 224 -21.27 18.95 -8.59
CA VAL A 224 -21.68 18.18 -9.78
C VAL A 224 -20.68 17.09 -10.08
N LYS A 225 -21.17 15.86 -10.32
CA LYS A 225 -20.33 14.70 -10.71
C LYS A 225 -19.59 15.01 -12.01
N GLY A 226 -18.28 14.72 -12.02
CA GLY A 226 -17.41 14.98 -13.18
C GLY A 226 -16.79 16.39 -13.22
N SER A 227 -17.26 17.35 -12.40
CA SER A 227 -16.69 18.70 -12.41
C SER A 227 -15.32 18.78 -11.74
N ASN A 228 -14.46 19.70 -12.18
CA ASN A 228 -13.16 19.99 -11.56
C ASN A 228 -13.32 20.41 -10.09
N ASN A 229 -14.39 21.15 -9.76
CA ASN A 229 -14.66 21.56 -8.39
C ASN A 229 -14.99 20.36 -7.48
N ARG A 230 -15.64 19.31 -8.01
CA ARG A 230 -15.87 18.08 -7.27
C ARG A 230 -14.55 17.32 -7.04
N GLU A 231 -13.65 17.29 -8.01
CA GLU A 231 -12.34 16.65 -7.84
C GLU A 231 -11.48 17.38 -6.80
N LYS A 232 -11.50 18.73 -6.77
CA LYS A 232 -10.86 19.54 -5.72
C LYS A 232 -11.43 19.24 -4.34
N ALA A 233 -12.77 19.18 -4.22
CA ALA A 233 -13.45 18.84 -2.96
C ALA A 233 -13.11 17.40 -2.49
N ARG A 234 -13.04 16.44 -3.41
CA ARG A 234 -12.63 15.06 -3.12
C ARG A 234 -11.18 15.00 -2.63
N ALA A 235 -10.27 15.71 -3.28
CA ALA A 235 -8.87 15.76 -2.85
C ALA A 235 -8.73 16.32 -1.43
N LEU A 236 -9.49 17.35 -1.08
CA LEU A 236 -9.53 17.90 0.28
C LEU A 236 -10.04 16.86 1.29
N LEU A 237 -11.14 16.18 0.97
CA LEU A 237 -11.69 15.11 1.82
C LEU A 237 -10.66 13.99 2.05
N CYS A 238 -10.00 13.51 0.98
CA CYS A 238 -8.96 12.48 1.08
C CYS A 238 -7.76 12.93 1.94
N ARG A 239 -7.36 14.20 1.87
CA ARG A 239 -6.29 14.74 2.72
C ARG A 239 -6.67 14.73 4.21
N ILE A 240 -7.90 15.10 4.55
CA ILE A 240 -8.38 15.07 5.93
C ILE A 240 -8.43 13.62 6.45
N GLN A 241 -8.95 12.69 5.65
CA GLN A 241 -8.98 11.27 6.01
C GLN A 241 -7.56 10.70 6.19
N ALA A 242 -6.63 11.06 5.30
CA ALA A 242 -5.24 10.67 5.41
C ALA A 242 -4.58 11.19 6.70
N ALA A 243 -4.85 12.46 7.08
CA ALA A 243 -4.33 13.02 8.34
C ALA A 243 -4.85 12.28 9.58
N ILE A 244 -6.13 11.87 9.58
CA ILE A 244 -6.71 11.05 10.66
C ILE A 244 -6.04 9.67 10.72
N ALA A 245 -5.88 9.03 9.55
CA ALA A 245 -5.26 7.71 9.45
C ALA A 245 -3.78 7.74 9.88
N ASP A 246 -3.03 8.76 9.47
CA ASP A 246 -1.61 8.93 9.83
C ASP A 246 -1.45 9.14 11.35
N ALA A 247 -2.28 10.00 11.96
CA ALA A 247 -2.24 10.24 13.41
C ALA A 247 -2.58 8.98 14.21
N ARG A 248 -3.58 8.20 13.75
CA ARG A 248 -3.92 6.91 14.37
C ARG A 248 -2.77 5.93 14.25
N LYS A 249 -2.19 5.81 13.07
CA LYS A 249 -1.09 4.89 12.81
C LYS A 249 0.14 5.23 13.64
N ASP A 250 0.51 6.51 13.74
CA ASP A 250 1.65 6.97 14.56
C ASP A 250 1.44 6.62 16.04
N PHE A 251 0.26 6.92 16.56
CA PHE A 251 -0.09 6.62 17.96
C PHE A 251 -0.01 5.10 18.24
N LEU A 252 -0.68 4.28 17.39
CA LEU A 252 -0.67 2.83 17.57
C LEU A 252 0.73 2.23 17.44
N HIS A 253 1.55 2.73 16.49
CA HIS A 253 2.93 2.27 16.36
C HIS A 253 3.78 2.58 17.59
N LYS A 254 3.62 3.77 18.16
CA LYS A 254 4.34 4.14 19.40
C LYS A 254 3.91 3.27 20.57
N LEU A 255 2.61 3.07 20.70
CA LEU A 255 2.04 2.25 21.77
C LEU A 255 2.50 0.79 21.67
N THR A 256 2.31 0.15 20.51
CA THR A 256 2.70 -1.25 20.32
C THR A 256 4.22 -1.45 20.45
N THR A 257 5.02 -0.48 19.95
CA THR A 257 6.48 -0.56 20.12
C THR A 257 6.88 -0.49 21.59
N ARG A 258 6.23 0.37 22.40
CA ARG A 258 6.46 0.45 23.82
C ARG A 258 6.12 -0.87 24.50
N LEU A 259 4.91 -1.39 24.30
CA LEU A 259 4.46 -2.64 24.91
C LEU A 259 5.37 -3.83 24.58
N ILE A 260 5.80 -3.96 23.31
CA ILE A 260 6.71 -5.04 22.88
C ILE A 260 8.10 -4.90 23.49
N ARG A 261 8.59 -3.68 23.70
CA ARG A 261 9.92 -3.45 24.28
C ARG A 261 9.97 -3.65 25.79
N GLU A 262 8.86 -3.40 26.47
CA GLU A 262 8.75 -3.45 27.93
C GLU A 262 8.33 -4.83 28.45
N ASN A 263 7.85 -5.75 27.58
CA ASN A 263 7.30 -7.01 28.01
C ASN A 263 7.75 -8.18 27.10
N GLN A 264 8.03 -9.33 27.70
CA GLN A 264 8.34 -10.58 26.99
C GLN A 264 7.07 -11.29 26.53
N THR A 265 6.05 -11.30 27.38
CA THR A 265 4.76 -11.93 27.12
C THR A 265 3.65 -10.89 27.15
N ILE A 266 2.81 -10.88 26.14
CA ILE A 266 1.63 -10.01 26.06
C ILE A 266 0.41 -10.90 25.89
N ALA A 267 -0.46 -10.95 26.90
CA ALA A 267 -1.76 -11.61 26.83
C ALA A 267 -2.83 -10.59 26.41
N VAL A 268 -3.65 -10.92 25.43
CA VAL A 268 -4.75 -10.07 24.94
C VAL A 268 -6.06 -10.81 25.16
N GLU A 269 -7.05 -10.12 25.72
CA GLU A 269 -8.40 -10.67 25.87
C GLU A 269 -9.04 -10.81 24.50
N GLU A 270 -9.50 -12.02 24.16
CA GLU A 270 -10.24 -12.28 22.94
C GLU A 270 -11.68 -11.83 23.14
N GLN A 271 -12.06 -10.69 22.53
CA GLN A 271 -13.46 -10.29 22.50
C GLN A 271 -14.18 -11.20 21.52
N GLY A 272 -15.00 -12.09 22.04
CA GLY A 272 -15.89 -12.92 21.24
C GLY A 272 -16.76 -12.06 20.32
N SER A 273 -16.75 -12.38 19.02
CA SER A 273 -17.53 -11.75 17.96
C SER A 273 -19.01 -12.13 18.03
#